data_fc1bb5f850a132cbcf8d1b9b34c0e182
#
_entry.id   fc1bb5f850a132cbcf8d1b9b34c0e182
#
_cell.length_a   1.000
_cell.length_b   1.000
_cell.length_c   1.000
_cell.angle_alpha   90.00
_cell.angle_beta   90.00
_cell.angle_gamma   90.00
#
_symmetry.space_group_name_H-M   'P 1'
#
loop_
_entity.id
_entity.type
_entity.pdbx_description
1 polymer ?
#
loop_
_entity_poly.entity_id
_entity_poly.type
_entity_poly.pdbx_seq_one_letter_code
_entity_poly.pdbx_strand_id
1 'polypeptide(L)'
;MKPTGPRSPRRSKTLHAVILAGSIVVGAAPASAAVNAYLYLDGIPGPSTSKAGFIDILSYSVGVALADPTKTQKAVCSNLSLMKVVDFTSPKLFQAALAGKPLATATLVYDKPVGDRQEDYYSVTLTNVYITSVQQSGSNENPTESLSLAAKTVTISYRPEKDDGSLDKAIVTTLTCP
;
A
#
# COMPACT_ATOMS: atom_id res chain seq x y z
N MET A 1 30.46 -74.88 53.14
CA MET A 1 28.98 -75.00 53.16
C MET A 1 28.39 -73.61 53.45
N LYS A 2 27.66 -73.04 52.53
CA LYS A 2 27.16 -71.64 52.59
C LYS A 2 25.61 -71.74 52.60
N PRO A 3 24.92 -71.19 53.55
CA PRO A 3 23.45 -71.13 53.50
C PRO A 3 22.99 -69.91 52.76
N THR A 4 22.08 -70.15 51.86
CA THR A 4 21.37 -69.16 51.05
C THR A 4 20.21 -68.59 51.87
N GLY A 5 20.16 -67.21 52.01
CA GLY A 5 19.02 -66.54 52.61
C GLY A 5 17.99 -66.12 51.57
N PRO A 6 16.74 -65.88 51.92
CA PRO A 6 15.62 -65.66 51.01
C PRO A 6 15.57 -64.21 50.52
N ARG A 7 15.30 -64.04 49.20
CA ARG A 7 15.08 -62.75 48.55
C ARG A 7 13.65 -62.24 48.85
N SER A 8 13.55 -60.97 49.35
CA SER A 8 12.29 -60.30 49.52
C SER A 8 11.77 -59.72 48.16
N PRO A 9 10.45 -59.67 47.95
CA PRO A 9 9.89 -59.14 46.71
C PRO A 9 9.93 -57.60 46.68
N ARG A 10 10.54 -57.05 45.58
CA ARG A 10 10.48 -55.60 45.25
C ARG A 10 9.05 -55.21 44.89
N ARG A 11 8.41 -54.35 45.69
CA ARG A 11 7.16 -53.66 45.36
C ARG A 11 7.45 -52.63 44.26
N SER A 12 6.88 -52.86 43.09
CA SER A 12 6.81 -51.89 41.98
C SER A 12 5.83 -50.79 42.38
N LYS A 13 6.32 -49.53 42.49
CA LYS A 13 5.49 -48.33 42.63
C LYS A 13 5.14 -47.87 41.20
N THR A 14 3.91 -48.14 40.77
CA THR A 14 3.33 -47.60 39.56
C THR A 14 3.13 -46.09 39.74
N LEU A 15 3.98 -45.28 39.06
CA LEU A 15 3.79 -43.84 38.95
C LEU A 15 2.70 -43.58 37.90
N HIS A 16 1.54 -43.10 38.32
CA HIS A 16 0.53 -42.59 37.40
C HIS A 16 0.95 -41.17 36.99
N ALA A 17 1.43 -41.02 35.74
CA ALA A 17 1.65 -39.71 35.16
C ALA A 17 0.29 -39.15 34.69
N VAL A 18 -0.20 -38.13 35.39
CA VAL A 18 -1.34 -37.36 34.95
C VAL A 18 -0.82 -36.35 33.89
N ILE A 19 -1.14 -36.63 32.61
CA ILE A 19 -0.88 -35.70 31.51
C ILE A 19 -2.01 -34.67 31.54
N LEU A 20 -1.72 -33.44 32.02
CA LEU A 20 -2.58 -32.31 31.82
C LEU A 20 -2.41 -31.84 30.36
N ALA A 21 -3.39 -32.13 29.52
CA ALA A 21 -3.51 -31.56 28.19
C ALA A 21 -3.92 -30.10 28.31
N GLY A 22 -2.93 -29.19 28.34
CA GLY A 22 -3.18 -27.77 28.25
C GLY A 22 -3.56 -27.39 26.80
N SER A 23 -4.81 -27.05 26.58
CA SER A 23 -5.27 -26.48 25.30
C SER A 23 -4.67 -25.08 25.12
N ILE A 24 -3.68 -24.96 24.22
CA ILE A 24 -3.16 -23.65 23.80
C ILE A 24 -4.20 -23.06 22.85
N VAL A 25 -4.99 -22.11 23.35
CA VAL A 25 -5.83 -21.25 22.49
C VAL A 25 -4.88 -20.29 21.80
N VAL A 26 -4.48 -20.61 20.57
CA VAL A 26 -3.79 -19.65 19.69
C VAL A 26 -4.83 -18.62 19.29
N GLY A 27 -4.84 -17.48 19.98
CA GLY A 27 -5.64 -16.33 19.58
C GLY A 27 -5.15 -15.88 18.20
N ALA A 28 -5.99 -15.98 17.17
CA ALA A 28 -5.75 -15.35 15.89
C ALA A 28 -5.70 -13.85 16.13
N ALA A 29 -4.52 -13.21 15.98
CA ALA A 29 -4.44 -11.77 15.92
C ALA A 29 -5.31 -11.29 14.75
N PRO A 30 -6.10 -10.22 14.90
CA PRO A 30 -6.85 -9.67 13.78
C PRO A 30 -5.83 -9.29 12.69
N ALA A 31 -5.96 -9.90 11.52
CA ALA A 31 -5.21 -9.48 10.35
C ALA A 31 -5.54 -8.01 10.13
N SER A 32 -4.57 -7.13 10.32
CA SER A 32 -4.74 -5.72 9.97
C SER A 32 -5.08 -5.68 8.49
N ALA A 33 -6.25 -5.17 8.18
CA ALA A 33 -6.71 -5.06 6.80
C ALA A 33 -5.74 -4.16 6.03
N ALA A 34 -5.05 -4.73 5.04
CA ALA A 34 -4.04 -4.01 4.30
C ALA A 34 -4.71 -2.92 3.44
N VAL A 35 -4.28 -1.69 3.67
CA VAL A 35 -4.57 -0.56 2.78
C VAL A 35 -3.53 -0.58 1.68
N ASN A 36 -3.96 -0.63 0.43
CA ASN A 36 -3.07 -0.70 -0.71
C ASN A 36 -3.19 0.58 -1.55
N ALA A 37 -2.09 0.93 -2.19
CA ALA A 37 -2.00 2.09 -3.07
C ALA A 37 -1.65 1.66 -4.49
N TYR A 38 -2.37 2.22 -5.48
CA TYR A 38 -2.21 1.87 -6.88
C TYR A 38 -2.20 3.13 -7.75
N LEU A 39 -1.41 3.12 -8.80
CA LEU A 39 -1.35 4.19 -9.79
C LEU A 39 -1.80 3.66 -11.16
N TYR A 40 -2.82 4.27 -11.72
CA TYR A 40 -3.16 4.16 -13.12
C TYR A 40 -2.46 5.28 -13.91
N LEU A 41 -1.88 4.93 -15.06
CA LEU A 41 -1.34 5.88 -16.02
C LEU A 41 -1.91 5.57 -17.41
N ASP A 42 -2.51 6.58 -18.03
CA ASP A 42 -3.03 6.42 -19.38
C ASP A 42 -1.92 6.02 -20.37
N GLY A 43 -2.13 4.94 -21.12
CA GLY A 43 -1.17 4.39 -22.07
C GLY A 43 0.00 3.58 -21.46
N ILE A 44 0.09 3.48 -20.12
CA ILE A 44 1.15 2.70 -19.44
C ILE A 44 0.50 1.75 -18.42
N PRO A 45 -0.08 0.61 -18.87
CA PRO A 45 -0.70 -0.35 -17.97
C PRO A 45 0.33 -0.98 -17.03
N GLY A 46 -0.02 -1.09 -15.75
CA GLY A 46 0.84 -1.61 -14.69
C GLY A 46 0.70 -3.12 -14.45
N PRO A 47 1.62 -3.69 -13.65
CA PRO A 47 1.72 -5.13 -13.35
C PRO A 47 0.87 -5.61 -12.18
N SER A 48 0.13 -4.74 -11.51
CA SER A 48 -0.57 -5.12 -10.27
C SER A 48 -1.48 -6.33 -10.49
N THR A 49 -1.32 -7.33 -9.64
CA THR A 49 -2.17 -8.53 -9.62
C THR A 49 -3.47 -8.31 -8.85
N SER A 50 -3.46 -7.33 -7.94
CA SER A 50 -4.63 -6.98 -7.14
C SER A 50 -5.58 -6.02 -7.85
N LYS A 51 -5.04 -5.14 -8.72
CA LYS A 51 -5.83 -4.15 -9.48
C LYS A 51 -5.34 -4.09 -10.91
N ALA A 52 -6.00 -4.82 -11.80
CA ALA A 52 -5.57 -4.98 -13.20
C ALA A 52 -5.32 -3.65 -13.90
N GLY A 53 -4.16 -3.52 -14.55
CA GLY A 53 -3.73 -2.33 -15.29
C GLY A 53 -3.13 -1.22 -14.42
N PHE A 54 -3.10 -1.39 -13.10
CA PHE A 54 -2.47 -0.46 -12.18
C PHE A 54 -1.04 -0.86 -11.81
N ILE A 55 -0.30 0.08 -11.28
CA ILE A 55 1.05 -0.06 -10.74
C ILE A 55 0.95 -0.02 -9.22
N ASP A 56 1.56 -0.98 -8.50
CA ASP A 56 1.60 -0.99 -7.04
C ASP A 56 2.53 0.14 -6.54
N ILE A 57 2.05 0.92 -5.56
CA ILE A 57 2.74 2.09 -5.03
C ILE A 57 3.13 1.87 -3.57
N LEU A 58 4.40 2.16 -3.25
CA LEU A 58 4.93 2.05 -1.89
C LEU A 58 4.61 3.28 -1.05
N SER A 59 4.70 4.47 -1.63
CA SER A 59 4.42 5.74 -0.95
C SER A 59 4.15 6.87 -1.95
N TYR A 60 3.49 7.93 -1.49
CA TYR A 60 3.26 9.12 -2.28
C TYR A 60 3.32 10.40 -1.44
N SER A 61 3.42 11.52 -2.13
CA SER A 61 3.33 12.86 -1.57
C SER A 61 2.70 13.80 -2.60
N VAL A 62 1.71 14.55 -2.20
CA VAL A 62 1.05 15.61 -3.00
C VAL A 62 0.64 16.74 -2.07
N GLY A 63 0.64 17.97 -2.55
CA GLY A 63 0.28 19.09 -1.70
C GLY A 63 -0.02 20.36 -2.48
N VAL A 64 -0.50 21.36 -1.75
CA VAL A 64 -0.73 22.72 -2.20
C VAL A 64 -0.03 23.65 -1.21
N ALA A 65 0.70 24.62 -1.70
CA ALA A 65 1.37 25.62 -0.87
C ALA A 65 1.03 27.04 -1.36
N LEU A 66 0.87 27.94 -0.40
CA LEU A 66 0.81 29.37 -0.64
C LEU A 66 2.18 29.97 -0.27
N ALA A 67 2.90 30.46 -1.26
CA ALA A 67 4.28 30.91 -1.07
C ALA A 67 4.38 32.13 -0.12
N ASP A 68 3.43 33.07 -0.20
CA ASP A 68 3.38 34.25 0.68
C ASP A 68 1.90 34.61 0.95
N PRO A 69 1.39 34.32 2.17
CA PRO A 69 0.00 34.61 2.50
C PRO A 69 -0.33 36.12 2.59
N THR A 70 0.69 36.97 2.64
CA THR A 70 0.53 38.43 2.73
C THR A 70 0.42 39.09 1.35
N LYS A 71 0.70 38.37 0.29
CA LYS A 71 0.59 38.80 -1.09
C LYS A 71 -0.54 38.11 -1.82
N THR A 72 -1.15 38.79 -2.79
CA THR A 72 -2.18 38.22 -3.65
C THR A 72 -1.54 37.21 -4.64
N GLN A 73 -0.91 36.18 -4.12
CA GLN A 73 -0.32 35.12 -4.94
C GLN A 73 -1.24 33.93 -5.01
N LYS A 74 -1.26 33.27 -6.17
CA LYS A 74 -1.99 32.00 -6.34
C LYS A 74 -1.24 30.89 -5.63
N ALA A 75 -2.00 29.99 -5.03
CA ALA A 75 -1.44 28.75 -4.49
C ALA A 75 -0.78 27.94 -5.63
N VAL A 76 0.30 27.24 -5.30
CA VAL A 76 1.04 26.37 -6.20
C VAL A 76 0.81 24.92 -5.81
N CYS A 77 0.46 24.08 -6.79
CA CYS A 77 0.41 22.65 -6.58
C CYS A 77 1.82 22.06 -6.57
N SER A 78 2.13 21.21 -5.60
CA SER A 78 3.31 20.37 -5.71
C SER A 78 3.06 19.22 -6.70
N ASN A 79 4.12 18.71 -7.31
CA ASN A 79 4.03 17.49 -8.08
C ASN A 79 3.50 16.34 -7.20
N LEU A 80 2.76 15.42 -7.78
CA LEU A 80 2.51 14.12 -7.17
C LEU A 80 3.80 13.30 -7.28
N SER A 81 4.47 13.09 -6.15
CA SER A 81 5.68 12.27 -6.06
C SER A 81 5.32 10.90 -5.51
N LEU A 82 5.87 9.84 -6.10
CA LEU A 82 5.52 8.46 -5.84
C LEU A 82 6.79 7.61 -5.71
N MET A 83 6.72 6.54 -4.92
CA MET A 83 7.74 5.48 -4.91
C MET A 83 7.10 4.14 -5.27
N LYS A 84 7.78 3.37 -6.11
CA LYS A 84 7.40 2.02 -6.53
C LYS A 84 8.63 1.12 -6.63
N VAL A 85 8.43 -0.18 -6.71
CA VAL A 85 9.47 -1.12 -7.11
C VAL A 85 9.66 -1.03 -8.62
N VAL A 86 10.89 -1.19 -9.10
CA VAL A 86 11.19 -1.28 -10.55
C VAL A 86 10.47 -2.48 -11.14
N ASP A 87 9.73 -2.26 -12.25
CA ASP A 87 8.97 -3.29 -12.95
C ASP A 87 8.99 -3.08 -14.47
N PHE A 88 8.17 -3.81 -15.23
CA PHE A 88 8.15 -3.71 -16.68
C PHE A 88 7.63 -2.37 -17.22
N THR A 89 7.00 -1.53 -16.38
CA THR A 89 6.58 -0.17 -16.77
C THR A 89 7.74 0.81 -16.78
N SER A 90 8.79 0.55 -16.00
CA SER A 90 9.93 1.47 -15.81
C SER A 90 10.56 1.96 -17.12
N PRO A 91 10.87 1.13 -18.12
CA PRO A 91 11.40 1.62 -19.39
C PRO A 91 10.45 2.59 -20.12
N LYS A 92 9.12 2.36 -20.03
CA LYS A 92 8.12 3.25 -20.64
C LYS A 92 8.02 4.57 -19.89
N LEU A 93 8.16 4.56 -18.56
CA LEU A 93 8.18 5.78 -17.74
C LEU A 93 9.38 6.68 -18.10
N PHE A 94 10.57 6.10 -18.25
CA PHE A 94 11.74 6.84 -18.74
C PHE A 94 11.53 7.42 -20.14
N GLN A 95 10.99 6.62 -21.05
CA GLN A 95 10.68 7.06 -22.42
C GLN A 95 9.65 8.20 -22.43
N ALA A 96 8.59 8.12 -21.63
CA ALA A 96 7.56 9.14 -21.53
C ALA A 96 8.10 10.44 -20.90
N ALA A 97 8.93 10.33 -19.85
CA ALA A 97 9.62 11.47 -19.25
C ALA A 97 10.53 12.17 -20.27
N LEU A 98 11.34 11.43 -21.03
CA LEU A 98 12.22 11.96 -22.06
C LEU A 98 11.44 12.60 -23.22
N ALA A 99 10.30 12.03 -23.58
CA ALA A 99 9.45 12.56 -24.66
C ALA A 99 8.81 13.90 -24.30
N GLY A 100 8.61 14.19 -23.00
CA GLY A 100 8.02 15.44 -22.53
C GLY A 100 6.58 15.68 -23.01
N LYS A 101 5.88 14.61 -23.42
CA LYS A 101 4.48 14.68 -23.88
C LYS A 101 3.54 14.37 -22.70
N PRO A 102 2.41 15.11 -22.60
CA PRO A 102 1.46 14.83 -21.56
C PRO A 102 0.70 13.53 -21.79
N LEU A 103 0.44 12.80 -20.72
CA LEU A 103 -0.55 11.74 -20.62
C LEU A 103 -1.92 12.39 -20.37
N ALA A 104 -3.02 11.78 -20.84
CA ALA A 104 -4.34 12.34 -20.62
C ALA A 104 -4.67 12.36 -19.11
N THR A 105 -4.48 11.23 -18.43
CA THR A 105 -4.80 11.08 -17.01
C THR A 105 -3.78 10.22 -16.26
N ALA A 106 -3.67 10.50 -14.95
CA ALA A 106 -3.08 9.60 -13.97
C ALA A 106 -3.98 9.57 -12.74
N THR A 107 -4.22 8.39 -12.17
CA THR A 107 -5.06 8.26 -10.97
C THR A 107 -4.36 7.40 -9.94
N LEU A 108 -4.03 8.02 -8.80
CA LEU A 108 -3.62 7.32 -7.59
C LEU A 108 -4.89 6.91 -6.84
N VAL A 109 -4.97 5.67 -6.43
CA VAL A 109 -6.11 5.11 -5.70
C VAL A 109 -5.61 4.40 -4.45
N TYR A 110 -6.35 4.58 -3.35
CA TYR A 110 -6.21 3.79 -2.14
C TYR A 110 -7.48 2.98 -1.93
N ASP A 111 -7.33 1.69 -1.77
CA ASP A 111 -8.42 0.82 -1.39
C ASP A 111 -8.28 0.30 0.04
N LYS A 112 -9.38 -0.14 0.60
CA LYS A 112 -9.46 -0.81 1.89
C LYS A 112 -10.56 -1.88 1.87
N PRO A 113 -10.52 -2.87 2.75
CA PRO A 113 -11.62 -3.80 2.90
C PRO A 113 -12.87 -3.09 3.40
N VAL A 114 -13.99 -3.37 2.74
CA VAL A 114 -15.34 -2.96 3.12
C VAL A 114 -16.23 -4.22 3.01
N GLY A 115 -16.54 -4.83 4.14
CA GLY A 115 -17.11 -6.18 4.15
C GLY A 115 -16.17 -7.18 3.48
N ASP A 116 -16.67 -7.92 2.49
CA ASP A 116 -15.90 -8.95 1.76
C ASP A 116 -15.19 -8.41 0.49
N ARG A 117 -15.16 -7.09 0.28
CA ARG A 117 -14.60 -6.48 -0.92
C ARG A 117 -13.55 -5.43 -0.60
N GLN A 118 -12.60 -5.24 -1.52
CA GLN A 118 -11.75 -4.06 -1.55
C GLN A 118 -12.48 -2.93 -2.27
N GLU A 119 -12.62 -1.77 -1.60
CA GLU A 119 -13.26 -0.59 -2.18
C GLU A 119 -12.35 0.63 -2.14
N ASP A 120 -12.37 1.39 -3.24
CA ASP A 120 -11.63 2.63 -3.36
C ASP A 120 -12.27 3.69 -2.45
N TYR A 121 -11.53 4.16 -1.45
CA TYR A 121 -12.00 5.18 -0.52
C TYR A 121 -11.32 6.53 -0.69
N TYR A 122 -10.13 6.55 -1.29
CA TYR A 122 -9.38 7.76 -1.56
C TYR A 122 -8.78 7.72 -2.95
N SER A 123 -8.86 8.82 -3.70
CA SER A 123 -8.18 8.95 -4.97
C SER A 123 -7.67 10.36 -5.24
N VAL A 124 -6.58 10.44 -6.00
CA VAL A 124 -6.01 11.67 -6.57
C VAL A 124 -5.94 11.47 -8.07
N THR A 125 -6.81 12.16 -8.80
CA THR A 125 -6.85 12.15 -10.27
C THR A 125 -6.19 13.39 -10.83
N LEU A 126 -5.23 13.17 -11.68
CA LEU A 126 -4.48 14.19 -12.41
C LEU A 126 -4.93 14.22 -13.86
N THR A 127 -5.08 15.42 -14.44
CA THR A 127 -5.43 15.60 -15.85
C THR A 127 -4.37 16.42 -16.56
N ASN A 128 -4.05 16.05 -17.79
CA ASN A 128 -2.96 16.64 -18.58
C ASN A 128 -1.63 16.55 -17.84
N VAL A 129 -1.12 15.32 -17.72
CA VAL A 129 -0.07 14.91 -16.78
C VAL A 129 1.27 14.82 -17.49
N TYR A 130 2.28 15.46 -16.93
CA TYR A 130 3.67 15.34 -17.36
C TYR A 130 4.47 14.53 -16.37
N ILE A 131 5.23 13.56 -16.85
CA ILE A 131 6.23 12.89 -16.04
C ILE A 131 7.45 13.82 -15.99
N THR A 132 7.67 14.47 -14.84
CA THR A 132 8.72 15.47 -14.68
C THR A 132 10.04 14.89 -14.17
N SER A 133 9.99 13.72 -13.53
CA SER A 133 11.18 13.00 -13.06
C SER A 133 10.90 11.52 -12.94
N VAL A 134 11.88 10.71 -13.32
CA VAL A 134 11.98 9.28 -13.04
C VAL A 134 13.40 9.01 -12.56
N GLN A 135 13.55 8.47 -11.35
CA GLN A 135 14.86 8.18 -10.76
C GLN A 135 14.83 6.78 -10.15
N GLN A 136 15.82 5.97 -10.47
CA GLN A 136 15.99 4.64 -9.89
C GLN A 136 17.12 4.63 -8.88
N SER A 137 16.93 3.90 -7.80
CA SER A 137 17.97 3.58 -6.84
C SER A 137 17.90 2.11 -6.48
N GLY A 138 19.04 1.51 -6.25
CA GLY A 138 19.14 0.10 -5.90
C GLY A 138 20.33 -0.14 -4.98
N SER A 139 20.17 -1.17 -4.17
CA SER A 139 21.21 -1.75 -3.34
C SER A 139 21.17 -3.27 -3.54
N ASN A 140 21.44 -4.04 -2.49
CA ASN A 140 21.37 -5.51 -2.55
C ASN A 140 19.94 -6.07 -2.55
N GLU A 141 18.93 -5.22 -2.48
CA GLU A 141 17.51 -5.58 -2.52
C GLU A 141 16.88 -5.20 -3.87
N ASN A 142 15.55 -5.39 -3.99
CA ASN A 142 14.83 -4.96 -5.18
C ASN A 142 15.00 -3.46 -5.40
N PRO A 143 15.41 -3.01 -6.60
CA PRO A 143 15.57 -1.60 -6.90
C PRO A 143 14.21 -0.90 -6.82
N THR A 144 14.24 0.35 -6.33
CA THR A 144 13.07 1.22 -6.24
C THR A 144 13.17 2.36 -7.25
N GLU A 145 12.02 2.95 -7.55
CA GLU A 145 11.89 4.03 -8.51
C GLU A 145 11.07 5.17 -7.90
N SER A 146 11.60 6.37 -7.99
CA SER A 146 10.89 7.60 -7.65
C SER A 146 10.35 8.24 -8.92
N LEU A 147 9.06 8.55 -8.92
CA LEU A 147 8.32 9.14 -10.04
C LEU A 147 7.69 10.46 -9.60
N SER A 148 7.84 11.51 -10.39
CA SER A 148 7.21 12.81 -10.16
C SER A 148 6.28 13.16 -11.32
N LEU A 149 5.06 13.54 -11.00
CA LEU A 149 4.01 13.91 -11.96
C LEU A 149 3.55 15.34 -11.70
N ALA A 150 3.65 16.19 -12.71
CA ALA A 150 3.00 17.50 -12.74
C ALA A 150 1.69 17.41 -13.52
N ALA A 151 0.68 18.18 -13.14
CA ALA A 151 -0.60 18.18 -13.83
C ALA A 151 -1.21 19.57 -13.86
N LYS A 152 -2.04 19.81 -14.86
CA LYS A 152 -2.82 21.05 -14.94
C LYS A 152 -3.98 21.07 -13.95
N THR A 153 -4.56 19.90 -13.66
CA THR A 153 -5.70 19.77 -12.76
C THR A 153 -5.49 18.58 -11.83
N VAL A 154 -5.78 18.79 -10.56
CA VAL A 154 -5.74 17.77 -9.51
C VAL A 154 -7.12 17.66 -8.87
N THR A 155 -7.74 16.49 -8.93
CA THR A 155 -9.01 16.20 -8.27
C THR A 155 -8.76 15.20 -7.15
N ILE A 156 -9.12 15.58 -5.92
CA ILE A 156 -9.01 14.73 -4.73
C ILE A 156 -10.42 14.30 -4.35
N SER A 157 -10.59 13.01 -4.14
CA SER A 157 -11.84 12.40 -3.73
C SER A 157 -11.64 11.52 -2.50
N TYR A 158 -12.50 11.67 -1.51
CA TYR A 158 -12.51 10.87 -0.29
C TYR A 158 -13.93 10.38 0.01
N ARG A 159 -14.06 9.09 0.34
CA ARG A 159 -15.32 8.47 0.76
C ARG A 159 -15.23 8.12 2.24
N PRO A 160 -15.98 8.83 3.11
CA PRO A 160 -16.04 8.49 4.53
C PRO A 160 -16.67 7.10 4.75
N GLU A 161 -16.27 6.46 5.84
CA GLU A 161 -16.93 5.25 6.31
C GLU A 161 -18.10 5.61 7.23
N LYS A 162 -19.23 4.92 7.05
CA LYS A 162 -20.40 5.01 7.90
C LYS A 162 -20.31 4.07 9.10
N ASP A 163 -21.19 4.24 10.05
CA ASP A 163 -21.28 3.40 11.25
C ASP A 163 -21.55 1.92 10.93
N ASP A 164 -22.15 1.62 9.78
CA ASP A 164 -22.40 0.28 9.28
C ASP A 164 -21.19 -0.35 8.54
N GLY A 165 -20.06 0.37 8.46
CA GLY A 165 -18.84 -0.03 7.77
C GLY A 165 -18.87 0.18 6.25
N SER A 166 -19.99 0.62 5.65
CA SER A 166 -20.05 0.94 4.22
C SER A 166 -19.44 2.31 3.92
N LEU A 167 -19.03 2.55 2.67
CA LEU A 167 -18.55 3.87 2.25
C LEU A 167 -19.71 4.80 1.88
N ASP A 168 -19.61 6.04 2.35
CA ASP A 168 -20.55 7.09 2.00
C ASP A 168 -20.23 7.75 0.65
N LYS A 169 -21.01 8.77 0.29
CA LYS A 169 -20.78 9.59 -0.90
C LYS A 169 -19.41 10.26 -0.84
N ALA A 170 -18.78 10.37 -1.98
CA ALA A 170 -17.50 11.02 -2.10
C ALA A 170 -17.60 12.53 -1.83
N ILE A 171 -16.63 13.02 -1.05
CA ILE A 171 -16.33 14.45 -0.91
C ILE A 171 -15.23 14.74 -1.93
N VAL A 172 -15.49 15.65 -2.87
CA VAL A 172 -14.60 15.90 -4.02
C VAL A 172 -14.17 17.35 -4.06
N THR A 173 -12.89 17.58 -4.32
CA THR A 173 -12.31 18.91 -4.56
C THR A 173 -11.44 18.86 -5.81
N THR A 174 -11.60 19.87 -6.67
CA THR A 174 -10.78 20.02 -7.89
C THR A 174 -9.95 21.31 -7.80
N LEU A 175 -8.65 21.17 -8.02
CA LEU A 175 -7.68 22.24 -7.99
C LEU A 175 -7.14 22.44 -9.41
N THR A 176 -7.09 23.71 -9.85
CA THR A 176 -6.37 24.08 -11.09
C THR A 176 -5.00 24.60 -10.71
N CYS A 177 -3.97 23.91 -11.18
CA CYS A 177 -2.58 24.25 -10.94
C CYS A 177 -2.11 25.26 -12.00
N PRO A 178 -1.44 26.35 -11.60
CA PRO A 178 -0.96 27.39 -12.53
C PRO A 178 0.14 26.89 -13.46
#